data_74421e6deca1ec4b4fe7f7f6ccf82d20
#
_entry.id   74421e6deca1ec4b4fe7f7f6ccf82d20
#
_cell.length_a   1.000
_cell.length_b   1.000
_cell.length_c   1.000
_cell.angle_alpha   90.00
_cell.angle_beta   90.00
_cell.angle_gamma   90.00
#
_symmetry.space_group_name_H-M   'P 1'
#
loop_
_entity.id
_entity.type
_entity.pdbx_description
1 polymer ?
#
loop_
_entity_poly.entity_id
_entity_poly.type
_entity_poly.pdbx_seq_one_letter_code
_entity_poly.pdbx_strand_id
1 'polypeptide(L)' 'MQEADYPQEWSYRLICTDEKSAFEAAENVFADRPYDLKPRNSSRNGTFVSLDLKCSVLTDEDKKNLNTMLSKQPGIKMIL' A
#
# COMPACT_ATOMS: atom_id res chain seq x y z
N MET A 1 0.27 3.45 28.36
CA MET A 1 0.25 3.30 27.61
C MET A 1 0.60 3.70 26.71
N GLN A 2 0.85 3.77 26.25
CA GLN A 2 1.17 4.21 25.45
C GLN A 2 0.69 4.29 24.48
N GLU A 3 0.36 4.79 24.31
CA GLU A 3 -0.08 4.87 23.20
C GLU A 3 0.76 4.73 22.19
N ALA A 4 0.35 4.38 21.10
CA ALA A 4 1.14 4.18 19.97
C ALA A 4 1.95 5.37 19.67
N ASP A 5 3.06 5.20 19.07
CA ASP A 5 3.92 6.26 18.71
C ASP A 5 3.56 6.72 17.33
N TYR A 6 2.63 7.61 17.23
CA TYR A 6 2.26 8.17 15.94
C TYR A 6 2.89 9.53 15.77
N PRO A 7 3.23 9.88 14.51
CA PRO A 7 3.06 9.07 13.30
C PRO A 7 3.96 7.86 13.32
N GLN A 8 3.53 6.81 12.67
CA GLN A 8 4.23 5.54 12.70
C GLN A 8 4.45 5.06 11.27
N GLU A 9 5.60 4.49 11.03
CA GLU A 9 5.88 3.93 9.71
C GLU A 9 5.15 2.59 9.57
N TRP A 10 4.51 2.40 8.43
CA TRP A 10 3.72 1.21 8.21
C TRP A 10 3.96 0.70 6.79
N SER A 11 3.92 -0.60 6.64
CA SER A 11 4.12 -1.22 5.32
C SER A 11 2.91 -2.03 4.94
N TYR A 12 2.51 -1.88 3.69
CA TYR A 12 1.49 -2.75 3.10
C TYR A 12 2.15 -3.55 1.99
N ARG A 13 1.67 -4.77 1.79
CA ARG A 13 2.08 -5.54 0.64
C ARG A 13 0.92 -5.59 -0.31
N LEU A 14 1.10 -5.06 -1.51
CA LEU A 14 0.05 -4.99 -2.51
C LEU A 14 0.23 -6.11 -3.51
N ILE A 15 -0.83 -6.86 -3.73
CA ILE A 15 -0.85 -7.89 -4.76
C ILE A 15 -1.71 -7.33 -5.89
N CYS A 16 -1.12 -7.15 -7.04
CA CYS A 16 -1.73 -6.41 -8.14
C CYS A 16 -1.62 -7.16 -9.44
N THR A 17 -2.40 -6.72 -10.42
CA THR A 17 -2.31 -7.30 -11.75
C THR A 17 -1.03 -6.89 -12.44
N ASP A 18 -0.53 -5.68 -12.18
CA ASP A 18 0.75 -5.25 -12.74
C ASP A 18 1.28 -4.11 -11.88
N GLU A 19 2.53 -3.75 -12.15
CA GLU A 19 3.17 -2.70 -11.36
C GLU A 19 2.53 -1.34 -11.59
N LYS A 20 2.12 -1.08 -12.80
CA LYS A 20 1.53 0.20 -13.13
C LYS A 20 0.28 0.45 -12.29
N SER A 21 -0.54 -0.57 -12.12
CA SER A 21 -1.74 -0.44 -11.30
C SER A 21 -1.38 -0.07 -9.87
N ALA A 22 -0.31 -0.65 -9.34
CA ALA A 22 0.11 -0.36 -7.99
C ALA A 22 0.56 1.10 -7.86
N PHE A 23 1.35 1.58 -8.81
CA PHE A 23 1.80 2.96 -8.75
C PHE A 23 0.64 3.93 -8.89
N GLU A 24 -0.29 3.63 -9.77
CA GLU A 24 -1.46 4.48 -9.91
C GLU A 24 -2.32 4.48 -8.66
N ALA A 25 -2.48 3.32 -8.05
CA ALA A 25 -3.27 3.22 -6.84
C ALA A 25 -2.64 4.05 -5.72
N ALA A 26 -1.33 3.93 -5.56
CA ALA A 26 -0.64 4.70 -4.54
C ALA A 26 -0.79 6.20 -4.79
N GLU A 27 -0.63 6.60 -6.03
CA GLU A 27 -0.75 7.99 -6.39
C GLU A 27 -2.14 8.53 -6.07
N ASN A 28 -3.16 7.75 -6.40
CA ASN A 28 -4.53 8.16 -6.15
C ASN A 28 -4.86 8.24 -4.67
N VAL A 29 -4.36 7.29 -3.91
CA VAL A 29 -4.70 7.21 -2.50
C VAL A 29 -3.90 8.21 -1.68
N PHE A 30 -2.61 8.33 -1.97
CA PHE A 30 -1.74 9.16 -1.15
C PHE A 30 -1.68 10.60 -1.62
N ALA A 31 -1.87 10.82 -2.91
CA ALA A 31 -1.87 12.17 -3.48
C ALA A 31 -0.64 12.93 -3.03
N ASP A 32 -0.79 13.83 -2.07
CA ASP A 32 0.30 14.65 -1.59
C ASP A 32 1.11 14.00 -0.49
N ARG A 33 0.68 12.89 0.03
CA ARG A 33 1.35 12.26 1.16
C ARG A 33 2.57 11.51 0.67
N PRO A 34 3.67 11.58 1.41
CA PRO A 34 4.86 10.83 1.03
C PRO A 34 4.64 9.33 1.19
N TYR A 35 5.20 8.58 0.28
CA TYR A 35 5.18 7.12 0.37
C TYR A 35 6.36 6.58 -0.42
N ASP A 36 6.67 5.31 -0.17
CA ASP A 36 7.74 4.62 -0.87
C ASP A 36 7.17 3.31 -1.39
N LEU A 37 7.15 3.13 -2.69
CA LEU A 37 6.56 1.95 -3.31
C LEU A 37 7.64 1.24 -4.10
N LYS A 38 7.90 0.00 -3.76
CA LYS A 38 8.95 -0.78 -4.39
C LYS A 38 8.43 -2.13 -4.81
N PRO A 39 8.72 -2.55 -6.03
CA PRO A 39 8.35 -3.91 -6.45
C PRO A 39 9.16 -4.93 -5.69
N ARG A 40 8.50 -6.01 -5.33
CA ARG A 40 9.20 -7.17 -4.81
C ARG A 40 9.50 -8.12 -5.96
N ASN A 41 10.28 -9.12 -5.69
CA ASN A 41 10.50 -10.15 -6.68
C ASN A 41 9.19 -10.75 -7.04
N SER A 42 8.88 -10.76 -8.31
CA SER A 42 7.61 -11.28 -8.72
C SER A 42 7.61 -12.78 -8.64
N SER A 43 6.45 -13.31 -8.54
CA SER A 43 6.26 -14.71 -8.56
C SER A 43 6.64 -15.24 -9.90
N ARG A 44 7.07 -16.47 -9.94
CA ARG A 44 7.47 -17.03 -11.17
C ARG A 44 6.33 -17.27 -12.05
N ASN A 45 5.11 -17.31 -11.55
CA ASN A 45 3.97 -17.51 -12.39
C ASN A 45 3.66 -16.33 -13.24
N GLY A 46 4.01 -15.15 -12.80
CA GLY A 46 3.74 -13.97 -13.57
C GLY A 46 2.28 -13.54 -13.61
N THR A 47 1.43 -14.19 -12.82
CA THR A 47 0.03 -13.85 -12.82
C THR A 47 -0.22 -12.54 -12.11
N PHE A 48 0.41 -12.36 -10.97
CA PHE A 48 0.27 -11.15 -10.18
C PHE A 48 1.64 -10.68 -9.75
N VAL A 49 1.73 -9.41 -9.42
CA VAL A 49 2.97 -8.85 -8.92
C VAL A 49 2.75 -8.37 -7.51
N SER A 50 3.83 -8.36 -6.74
CA SER A 50 3.81 -7.88 -5.36
C SER A 50 4.66 -6.65 -5.23
N LEU A 51 4.18 -5.68 -4.49
CA LEU A 51 4.94 -4.46 -4.21
C LEU A 51 4.81 -4.14 -2.74
N ASP A 52 5.87 -3.58 -2.17
CA ASP A 52 5.84 -3.10 -0.80
C ASP A 52 5.61 -1.60 -0.82
N LEU A 53 4.65 -1.16 -0.07
CA LEU A 53 4.33 0.25 0.06
C LEU A 53 4.57 0.66 1.50
N LYS A 54 5.48 1.62 1.68
CA LYS A 54 5.77 2.15 3.00
C LYS A 54 5.28 3.57 3.10
N CYS A 55 4.70 3.90 4.22
CA CYS A 55 4.20 5.25 4.42
C CYS A 55 4.10 5.52 5.90
N SER A 56 3.86 6.78 6.25
CA SER A 56 3.57 7.16 7.61
C SER A 56 2.08 7.16 7.82
N VAL A 57 1.64 6.57 8.91
CA VAL A 57 0.24 6.60 9.29
C VAL A 57 0.12 7.45 10.53
N LEU A 58 -0.96 8.21 10.62
CA LEU A 58 -1.12 9.19 11.68
C LEU A 58 -1.92 8.66 12.85
N THR A 59 -2.81 7.71 12.58
CA THR A 59 -3.63 7.10 13.63
C THR A 59 -3.98 5.70 13.18
N ASP A 60 -4.57 4.92 14.08
CA ASP A 60 -5.09 3.62 13.70
C ASP A 60 -6.16 3.74 12.63
N GLU A 61 -6.99 4.75 12.76
CA GLU A 61 -8.04 4.95 11.79
C GLU A 61 -7.47 5.28 10.43
N ASP A 62 -6.41 6.11 10.40
CA ASP A 62 -5.73 6.45 9.16
C ASP A 62 -5.22 5.18 8.49
N LYS A 63 -4.63 4.29 9.27
CA LYS A 63 -4.11 3.03 8.75
C LYS A 63 -5.21 2.20 8.10
N LYS A 64 -6.35 2.10 8.77
CA LYS A 64 -7.47 1.34 8.23
C LYS A 64 -8.04 1.99 6.99
N ASN A 65 -8.12 3.31 7.00
CA ASN A 65 -8.65 4.03 5.84
C ASN A 65 -7.78 3.85 4.62
N LEU A 66 -6.47 3.90 4.81
CA LEU A 66 -5.56 3.72 3.68
C LEU A 66 -5.70 2.30 3.12
N ASN A 67 -5.82 1.33 4.00
CA ASN A 67 -6.02 -0.05 3.55
C ASN A 67 -7.28 -0.17 2.72
N THR A 68 -8.37 0.42 3.21
CA THR A 68 -9.64 0.35 2.50
C THR A 68 -9.56 1.06 1.16
N MET A 69 -8.95 2.23 1.13
CA MET A 69 -8.86 3.00 -0.11
C MET A 69 -7.99 2.28 -1.13
N LEU A 70 -6.88 1.71 -0.68
CA LEU A 70 -6.02 0.97 -1.59
C LEU A 70 -6.74 -0.25 -2.15
N SER A 71 -7.50 -0.94 -1.32
CA SER A 71 -8.15 -2.16 -1.77
C SER A 71 -9.23 -1.88 -2.81
N LYS A 72 -9.70 -0.66 -2.89
CA LYS A 72 -10.72 -0.30 -3.86
C LYS A 72 -10.17 0.15 -5.19
N GLN A 73 -8.87 0.28 -5.30
CA GLN A 73 -8.26 0.76 -6.52
C GLN A 73 -8.25 -0.33 -7.58
N PRO A 74 -8.43 0.06 -8.85
CA PRO A 74 -8.41 -0.94 -9.93
C PRO A 74 -7.06 -1.64 -9.98
N GLY A 75 -7.08 -2.92 -10.22
CA GLY A 75 -5.86 -3.70 -10.34
C GLY A 75 -5.29 -4.21 -9.04
N ILE A 76 -5.78 -3.73 -7.92
CA ILE A 76 -5.35 -4.23 -6.62
C ILE A 76 -6.19 -5.45 -6.27
N LYS A 77 -5.51 -6.59 -6.13
CA LYS A 77 -6.23 -7.84 -5.85
C LYS A 77 -6.31 -8.12 -4.37
N MET A 78 -5.28 -7.78 -3.64
CA MET A 78 -5.23 -8.11 -2.23
C MET A 78 -4.20 -7.23 -1.55
N ILE A 79 -4.43 -6.94 -0.28
CA ILE A 79 -3.46 -6.22 0.54
C ILE A 79 -3.16 -7.08 1.76
N LEU A 80 -1.89 -7.32 1.99
CA LEU A 80 -1.46 -8.14 3.12
C LEU A 80 -0.80 -7.30 4.20
#